data_6a26b24448e89ed64ab1be12899dfce9
#
_entry.id   6a26b24448e89ed64ab1be12899dfce9
#
_cell.length_a   1.000
_cell.length_b   1.000
_cell.length_c   1.000
_cell.angle_alpha   90.00
_cell.angle_beta   90.00
_cell.angle_gamma   90.00
#
_symmetry.space_group_name_H-M   'P 1'
#
loop_
_entity.id
_entity.type
_entity.pdbx_description
1 polymer ?
#
loop_
_entity_poly.entity_id
_entity_poly.type
_entity_poly.pdbx_seq_one_letter_code
_entity_poly.pdbx_strand_id
1 'polypeptide(L)'
;MKHIYLIASLFSLMIFSCKKDNNSTEDNTQDKVNEESAIDPVNETPEETAPEAVDYTTLTPPTPPEGMKWIEVSELTDEFNGTFDTDKWFKPLWNYDVPVHMKAENSGVADGNLWIKATLDDTQERWFLTSRVQSKAQINYPMYTESRIKTAHISAYNTFWLNNGDIADRNEIDIIENNSNPSCDCQPDFPWQMNSQYFHVVDNDTRRNKGNFDNRTLSDDNPLKGVKWNEEYHTVGVYWKDAKNIQFYLDGEPAGSVVSERDFTRDLNVIWDLWTFDVDWLGGLAVKSDLMDETINTMKVDWIHSYKLIEK
;
A
#
# COMPACT_ATOMS: atom_id res chain seq x y z
N MET A 1 19.29 -38.62 9.90
CA MET A 1 19.85 -37.87 11.04
C MET A 1 19.34 -36.48 10.96
N LYS A 2 18.46 -36.10 11.90
CA LYS A 2 17.80 -34.79 11.94
C LYS A 2 18.69 -33.85 12.78
N HIS A 3 19.07 -32.71 12.23
CA HIS A 3 19.68 -31.63 13.01
C HIS A 3 18.64 -30.54 13.23
N ILE A 4 18.21 -30.43 14.48
CA ILE A 4 17.34 -29.35 14.98
C ILE A 4 18.30 -28.23 15.44
N TYR A 5 18.16 -27.04 14.89
CA TYR A 5 18.77 -25.81 15.41
C TYR A 5 17.78 -25.04 16.25
N LEU A 6 18.04 -25.02 17.55
CA LEU A 6 17.31 -24.23 18.54
C LEU A 6 17.96 -22.84 18.61
N ILE A 7 17.23 -21.78 18.26
CA ILE A 7 17.66 -20.39 18.48
C ILE A 7 16.84 -19.83 19.64
N ALA A 8 17.55 -19.62 20.77
CA ALA A 8 16.99 -18.96 21.95
C ALA A 8 17.06 -17.43 21.75
N SER A 9 15.92 -16.77 21.83
CA SER A 9 15.82 -15.31 21.85
C SER A 9 15.71 -14.83 23.29
N LEU A 10 16.66 -13.98 23.71
CA LEU A 10 16.66 -13.31 25.02
C LEU A 10 15.74 -12.07 24.93
N PHE A 11 14.68 -12.06 25.72
CA PHE A 11 13.85 -10.86 25.97
C PHE A 11 14.44 -10.08 27.14
N SER A 12 14.77 -8.81 26.93
CA SER A 12 15.12 -7.86 27.98
C SER A 12 13.91 -6.95 28.25
N LEU A 13 13.31 -7.09 29.44
CA LEU A 13 12.28 -6.21 29.97
C LEU A 13 12.91 -4.92 30.48
N MET A 14 12.49 -3.78 29.97
CA MET A 14 12.67 -2.49 30.65
C MET A 14 11.32 -1.97 31.15
N ILE A 15 11.23 -1.86 32.47
CA ILE A 15 10.09 -1.27 33.21
C ILE A 15 10.38 0.22 33.40
N PHE A 16 9.52 1.11 32.90
CA PHE A 16 9.50 2.52 33.28
C PHE A 16 8.26 2.83 34.12
N SER A 17 8.55 3.34 35.33
CA SER A 17 7.56 3.79 36.32
C SER A 17 7.21 5.26 36.07
N CYS A 18 5.92 5.58 35.88
CA CYS A 18 5.43 6.95 35.90
C CYS A 18 5.01 7.36 37.29
N LYS A 19 5.53 8.50 37.78
CA LYS A 19 5.09 9.21 38.94
C LYS A 19 4.07 10.30 38.52
N LYS A 20 2.97 10.36 39.28
CA LYS A 20 1.88 11.31 39.17
C LYS A 20 2.09 12.38 40.24
N ASP A 21 2.11 13.65 39.90
CA ASP A 21 1.96 14.74 40.86
C ASP A 21 0.78 15.62 40.47
N ASN A 22 -0.18 15.68 41.44
CA ASN A 22 -1.26 16.63 41.48
C ASN A 22 -0.78 17.92 42.19
N ASN A 23 -1.15 19.09 41.71
CA ASN A 23 -1.50 20.16 42.60
C ASN A 23 -2.46 21.16 41.95
N SER A 24 -3.56 21.37 42.65
CA SER A 24 -4.60 22.39 42.47
C SER A 24 -4.22 23.67 43.23
N THR A 25 -4.58 24.85 42.72
CA THR A 25 -5.14 25.92 43.53
C THR A 25 -5.84 26.97 42.67
N GLU A 26 -7.07 27.24 43.02
CA GLU A 26 -7.90 28.38 42.63
C GLU A 26 -7.29 29.69 43.16
N ASP A 27 -7.50 30.81 42.48
CA ASP A 27 -8.03 32.01 43.16
C ASP A 27 -8.67 32.99 42.17
N ASN A 28 -9.66 33.66 42.72
CA ASN A 28 -10.68 34.52 42.15
C ASN A 28 -10.29 35.97 42.39
N THR A 29 -10.48 36.89 41.43
CA THR A 29 -10.93 38.25 41.75
C THR A 29 -11.43 38.97 40.51
N GLN A 30 -12.66 39.46 40.61
CA GLN A 30 -13.29 40.47 39.76
C GLN A 30 -12.69 41.86 40.07
N ASP A 31 -12.59 42.73 39.04
CA ASP A 31 -12.99 44.12 39.17
C ASP A 31 -13.38 44.75 37.83
N LYS A 32 -14.31 45.70 37.97
CA LYS A 32 -15.11 46.36 36.94
C LYS A 32 -14.50 47.70 36.49
N VAL A 33 -14.99 48.14 35.29
CA VAL A 33 -15.32 49.54 34.87
C VAL A 33 -14.17 50.32 34.20
N ASN A 34 -14.26 50.70 32.93
CA ASN A 34 -14.92 51.87 32.35
C ASN A 34 -14.81 51.97 30.82
N GLU A 35 -15.86 52.51 30.24
CA GLU A 35 -15.94 52.93 28.84
C GLU A 35 -15.06 54.12 28.51
N GLU A 36 -14.40 54.08 27.34
CA GLU A 36 -14.19 55.27 26.52
C GLU A 36 -14.00 54.86 25.03
N SER A 37 -14.83 55.45 24.20
CA SER A 37 -14.89 55.22 22.75
C SER A 37 -13.76 55.93 22.05
N ALA A 38 -12.92 55.15 21.32
CA ALA A 38 -12.04 55.69 20.30
C ALA A 38 -12.27 54.89 19.00
N ILE A 39 -12.62 55.62 17.93
CA ILE A 39 -12.77 55.08 16.57
C ILE A 39 -11.37 54.91 16.01
N ASP A 40 -10.92 53.66 15.88
CA ASP A 40 -9.69 53.34 15.19
C ASP A 40 -9.99 52.94 13.73
N PRO A 41 -9.10 53.24 12.78
CA PRO A 41 -9.31 53.01 11.36
C PRO A 41 -9.39 51.52 11.06
N VAL A 42 -10.36 51.14 10.25
CA VAL A 42 -10.52 49.80 9.67
C VAL A 42 -9.25 49.40 8.96
N ASN A 43 -8.43 48.57 9.60
CA ASN A 43 -7.31 47.88 8.99
C ASN A 43 -7.90 46.62 8.34
N GLU A 44 -8.20 46.67 7.05
CA GLU A 44 -8.58 45.50 6.27
C GLU A 44 -7.40 44.53 6.28
N THR A 45 -7.44 43.54 7.18
CA THR A 45 -6.59 42.36 7.12
C THR A 45 -6.94 41.63 5.82
N PRO A 46 -5.97 41.28 4.97
CA PRO A 46 -6.26 40.46 3.80
C PRO A 46 -6.94 39.17 4.27
N GLU A 47 -8.09 38.88 3.72
CA GLU A 47 -8.82 37.63 3.92
C GLU A 47 -7.87 36.49 3.49
N GLU A 48 -7.33 35.77 4.47
CA GLU A 48 -6.53 34.59 4.22
C GLU A 48 -7.45 33.56 3.58
N THR A 49 -7.35 33.43 2.26
CA THR A 49 -8.11 32.42 1.53
C THR A 49 -7.76 31.07 2.11
N ALA A 50 -8.76 30.39 2.68
CA ALA A 50 -8.59 29.01 3.16
C ALA A 50 -7.93 28.18 2.05
N PRO A 51 -6.95 27.34 2.36
CA PRO A 51 -6.32 26.48 1.36
C PRO A 51 -7.39 25.66 0.65
N GLU A 52 -7.27 25.58 -0.67
CA GLU A 52 -8.17 24.78 -1.50
C GLU A 52 -8.14 23.34 -0.96
N ALA A 53 -9.33 22.73 -0.80
CA ALA A 53 -9.42 21.36 -0.30
C ALA A 53 -8.64 20.42 -1.23
N VAL A 54 -7.71 19.66 -0.71
CA VAL A 54 -6.93 18.68 -1.48
C VAL A 54 -7.88 17.56 -1.90
N ASP A 55 -7.95 17.27 -3.19
CA ASP A 55 -8.67 16.11 -3.71
C ASP A 55 -7.76 14.87 -3.63
N TYR A 56 -7.93 14.10 -2.57
CA TYR A 56 -7.17 12.87 -2.34
C TYR A 56 -7.63 11.68 -3.21
N THR A 57 -8.65 11.86 -4.05
CA THR A 57 -9.12 10.81 -4.96
C THR A 57 -8.42 10.83 -6.32
N THR A 58 -7.81 11.96 -6.66
CA THR A 58 -7.02 12.15 -7.88
C THR A 58 -5.56 12.40 -7.51
N LEU A 59 -4.77 11.34 -7.45
CA LEU A 59 -3.34 11.53 -7.26
C LEU A 59 -2.69 12.05 -8.53
N THR A 60 -1.91 13.08 -8.35
CA THR A 60 -0.93 13.55 -9.33
C THR A 60 0.44 13.03 -8.93
N PRO A 61 1.32 12.69 -9.87
CA PRO A 61 2.69 12.36 -9.51
C PRO A 61 3.32 13.51 -8.72
N PRO A 62 4.27 13.23 -7.81
CA PRO A 62 4.92 14.27 -7.03
C PRO A 62 5.54 15.34 -7.94
N THR A 63 5.66 16.57 -7.43
CA THR A 63 6.28 17.68 -8.19
C THR A 63 7.61 17.22 -8.80
N PRO A 64 7.78 17.30 -10.13
CA PRO A 64 9.02 16.89 -10.76
C PRO A 64 10.16 17.83 -10.37
N PRO A 65 11.40 17.34 -10.32
CA PRO A 65 12.58 18.18 -10.13
C PRO A 65 12.69 19.29 -11.18
N GLU A 66 13.42 20.36 -10.86
CA GLU A 66 13.67 21.46 -11.80
C GLU A 66 14.26 20.94 -13.12
N GLY A 67 13.75 21.43 -14.25
CA GLY A 67 14.15 20.98 -15.59
C GLY A 67 13.55 19.65 -16.04
N MET A 68 12.78 18.97 -15.18
CA MET A 68 12.14 17.67 -15.48
C MET A 68 10.62 17.81 -15.64
N LYS A 69 10.00 16.82 -16.27
CA LYS A 69 8.54 16.68 -16.37
C LYS A 69 8.14 15.19 -16.35
N TRP A 70 6.93 14.92 -15.87
CA TRP A 70 6.31 13.63 -15.99
C TRP A 70 5.66 13.45 -17.36
N ILE A 71 5.82 12.27 -17.95
CA ILE A 71 5.10 11.82 -19.15
C ILE A 71 4.41 10.51 -18.81
N GLU A 72 3.11 10.47 -19.10
CA GLU A 72 2.32 9.25 -18.92
C GLU A 72 2.84 8.10 -19.79
N VAL A 73 2.82 6.89 -19.23
CA VAL A 73 3.14 5.63 -19.92
C VAL A 73 1.82 4.92 -20.20
N SER A 74 1.27 5.13 -21.38
CA SER A 74 -0.06 4.64 -21.80
C SER A 74 -0.20 3.12 -21.74
N GLU A 75 0.90 2.38 -21.95
CA GLU A 75 0.96 0.92 -21.86
C GLU A 75 0.83 0.39 -20.43
N LEU A 76 0.99 1.27 -19.44
CA LEU A 76 0.92 0.98 -18.00
C LEU A 76 -0.12 1.87 -17.29
N THR A 77 -1.01 2.51 -18.05
CA THR A 77 -2.13 3.31 -17.56
C THR A 77 -3.43 2.69 -18.03
N ASP A 78 -4.40 2.50 -17.11
CA ASP A 78 -5.70 1.90 -17.42
C ASP A 78 -6.76 2.33 -16.38
N GLU A 79 -7.93 2.74 -16.87
CA GLU A 79 -9.10 3.11 -16.05
C GLU A 79 -10.05 1.92 -15.83
N PHE A 80 -9.75 0.76 -16.38
CA PHE A 80 -10.58 -0.45 -16.33
C PHE A 80 -12.06 -0.27 -16.65
N ASN A 81 -12.39 0.76 -17.43
CA ASN A 81 -13.78 1.11 -17.83
C ASN A 81 -14.36 0.24 -18.94
N GLY A 82 -13.58 -0.65 -19.53
CA GLY A 82 -13.98 -1.45 -20.68
C GLY A 82 -13.98 -2.95 -20.40
N THR A 83 -13.30 -3.67 -21.26
CA THR A 83 -13.01 -5.10 -21.10
C THR A 83 -11.53 -5.28 -20.74
N PHE A 84 -11.18 -6.45 -20.24
CA PHE A 84 -9.79 -6.77 -19.93
C PHE A 84 -8.89 -6.57 -21.17
N ASP A 85 -8.00 -5.58 -21.13
CA ASP A 85 -7.12 -5.24 -22.23
C ASP A 85 -5.96 -6.22 -22.32
N THR A 86 -6.08 -7.18 -23.25
CA THR A 86 -5.07 -8.21 -23.47
C THR A 86 -3.82 -7.69 -24.18
N ASP A 87 -3.80 -6.45 -24.68
CA ASP A 87 -2.59 -5.86 -25.24
C ASP A 87 -1.68 -5.28 -24.14
N LYS A 88 -2.26 -4.81 -23.03
CA LYS A 88 -1.55 -4.28 -21.87
C LYS A 88 -1.25 -5.33 -20.81
N TRP A 89 -2.22 -6.23 -20.52
CA TRP A 89 -2.22 -7.11 -19.37
C TRP A 89 -2.31 -8.57 -19.75
N PHE A 90 -1.79 -9.46 -18.89
CA PHE A 90 -1.97 -10.90 -19.01
C PHE A 90 -2.10 -11.55 -17.62
N LYS A 91 -2.49 -12.82 -17.59
CA LYS A 91 -2.77 -13.59 -16.37
C LYS A 91 -1.83 -14.78 -16.28
N PRO A 92 -0.63 -14.62 -15.68
CA PRO A 92 0.31 -15.72 -15.52
C PRO A 92 -0.23 -16.75 -14.53
N LEU A 93 0.01 -18.05 -14.82
CA LEU A 93 -0.44 -19.17 -13.98
C LEU A 93 0.67 -19.71 -13.07
N TRP A 94 1.68 -18.89 -12.77
CA TRP A 94 2.69 -19.24 -11.79
C TRP A 94 2.05 -19.28 -10.39
N ASN A 95 2.22 -20.40 -9.66
CA ASN A 95 1.62 -20.56 -8.34
C ASN A 95 2.63 -20.22 -7.23
N TYR A 96 2.11 -19.64 -6.15
CA TYR A 96 2.73 -19.71 -4.81
C TYR A 96 2.68 -21.16 -4.28
N ASP A 97 3.21 -21.38 -3.08
CA ASP A 97 3.06 -22.67 -2.39
C ASP A 97 1.57 -22.96 -2.05
N VAL A 98 1.32 -24.17 -1.55
CA VAL A 98 0.00 -24.60 -1.03
C VAL A 98 -0.45 -23.62 0.07
N PRO A 99 -1.72 -23.16 0.07
CA PRO A 99 -2.84 -23.71 -0.70
C PRO A 99 -3.22 -22.93 -1.97
N VAL A 100 -2.37 -22.05 -2.49
CA VAL A 100 -2.69 -21.13 -3.59
C VAL A 100 -2.70 -21.86 -4.95
N HIS A 101 -3.72 -21.56 -5.77
CA HIS A 101 -3.84 -22.01 -7.16
C HIS A 101 -4.27 -20.86 -8.07
N MET A 102 -3.38 -20.43 -8.96
CA MET A 102 -3.65 -19.35 -9.91
C MET A 102 -4.58 -19.83 -11.03
N LYS A 103 -5.68 -19.09 -11.23
CA LYS A 103 -6.71 -19.33 -12.23
C LYS A 103 -6.99 -18.04 -13.00
N ALA A 104 -6.90 -18.06 -14.31
CA ALA A 104 -7.15 -16.89 -15.14
C ALA A 104 -8.60 -16.36 -15.01
N GLU A 105 -9.55 -17.26 -14.77
CA GLU A 105 -10.97 -16.95 -14.56
C GLU A 105 -11.29 -16.26 -13.25
N ASN A 106 -10.36 -16.27 -12.27
CA ASN A 106 -10.50 -15.57 -10.99
C ASN A 106 -10.10 -14.08 -11.06
N SER A 107 -10.00 -13.51 -12.26
CA SER A 107 -9.84 -12.08 -12.47
C SER A 107 -10.53 -11.65 -13.76
N GLY A 108 -10.84 -10.35 -13.85
CA GLY A 108 -11.47 -9.75 -15.02
C GLY A 108 -11.67 -8.26 -14.85
N VAL A 109 -12.32 -7.62 -15.82
CA VAL A 109 -12.74 -6.23 -15.74
C VAL A 109 -14.26 -6.18 -15.81
N ALA A 110 -14.88 -5.52 -14.86
CA ALA A 110 -16.32 -5.27 -14.81
C ALA A 110 -16.61 -4.07 -13.90
N ASP A 111 -17.69 -3.35 -14.17
CA ASP A 111 -18.19 -2.23 -13.36
C ASP A 111 -17.13 -1.17 -13.06
N GLY A 112 -16.27 -0.87 -14.05
CA GLY A 112 -15.20 0.11 -13.92
C GLY A 112 -14.04 -0.34 -13.04
N ASN A 113 -13.85 -1.65 -12.84
CA ASN A 113 -12.77 -2.18 -12.01
C ASN A 113 -12.11 -3.40 -12.65
N LEU A 114 -10.79 -3.50 -12.51
CA LEU A 114 -10.12 -4.79 -12.49
C LEU A 114 -10.44 -5.46 -11.14
N TRP A 115 -10.92 -6.69 -11.18
CA TRP A 115 -11.20 -7.49 -9.99
C TRP A 115 -10.35 -8.76 -9.96
N ILE A 116 -9.91 -9.13 -8.75
CA ILE A 116 -9.24 -10.41 -8.45
C ILE A 116 -9.99 -11.06 -7.29
N LYS A 117 -10.58 -12.23 -7.54
CA LYS A 117 -11.43 -12.94 -6.57
C LYS A 117 -10.70 -14.17 -6.03
N ALA A 118 -10.82 -14.39 -4.72
CA ALA A 118 -10.48 -15.67 -4.10
C ALA A 118 -11.73 -16.54 -4.01
N THR A 119 -11.65 -17.80 -4.49
CA THR A 119 -12.73 -18.77 -4.41
C THR A 119 -12.23 -20.11 -3.84
N LEU A 120 -13.15 -20.92 -3.33
CA LEU A 120 -12.85 -22.20 -2.68
C LEU A 120 -13.05 -23.38 -3.64
N ASP A 121 -12.05 -24.28 -3.70
CA ASP A 121 -12.23 -25.64 -4.20
C ASP A 121 -11.74 -26.64 -3.14
N ASP A 122 -12.64 -27.09 -2.28
CA ASP A 122 -12.34 -27.99 -1.15
C ASP A 122 -11.92 -29.41 -1.60
N THR A 123 -12.01 -29.72 -2.88
CA THR A 123 -11.64 -31.03 -3.43
C THR A 123 -10.14 -31.18 -3.72
N GLN A 124 -9.37 -30.09 -3.59
CA GLN A 124 -7.96 -30.05 -3.95
C GLN A 124 -7.09 -29.59 -2.75
N GLU A 125 -5.82 -30.01 -2.75
CA GLU A 125 -4.82 -29.51 -1.81
C GLU A 125 -4.60 -28.00 -2.01
N ARG A 126 -4.62 -27.53 -3.28
CA ARG A 126 -4.57 -26.11 -3.65
C ARG A 126 -5.99 -25.53 -3.74
N TRP A 127 -6.62 -25.40 -2.58
CA TRP A 127 -8.03 -25.02 -2.45
C TRP A 127 -8.33 -23.52 -2.53
N PHE A 128 -7.29 -22.65 -2.41
CA PHE A 128 -7.41 -21.20 -2.53
C PHE A 128 -7.22 -20.81 -4.00
N LEU A 129 -8.32 -20.77 -4.76
CA LEU A 129 -8.28 -20.37 -6.16
C LEU A 129 -8.28 -18.85 -6.25
N THR A 130 -7.31 -18.28 -6.96
CA THR A 130 -7.15 -16.82 -7.11
C THR A 130 -6.55 -16.50 -8.48
N SER A 131 -6.18 -15.24 -8.72
CA SER A 131 -5.53 -14.83 -9.96
C SER A 131 -4.40 -13.84 -9.70
N ARG A 132 -3.54 -13.71 -10.70
CA ARG A 132 -2.54 -12.68 -10.87
C ARG A 132 -2.80 -11.95 -12.18
N VAL A 133 -2.68 -10.62 -12.15
CA VAL A 133 -2.67 -9.78 -13.35
C VAL A 133 -1.34 -9.06 -13.43
N GLN A 134 -0.69 -9.12 -14.58
CA GLN A 134 0.65 -8.59 -14.79
C GLN A 134 0.69 -7.79 -16.10
N SER A 135 1.46 -6.69 -16.11
CA SER A 135 1.71 -5.90 -17.31
C SER A 135 2.60 -6.64 -18.31
N LYS A 136 2.35 -6.40 -19.60
CA LYS A 136 3.28 -6.82 -20.67
C LYS A 136 4.44 -5.85 -20.81
N ALA A 137 4.17 -4.56 -20.69
CA ALA A 137 5.19 -3.53 -20.65
C ALA A 137 5.94 -3.55 -19.32
N GLN A 138 7.16 -3.06 -19.32
CA GLN A 138 8.02 -2.92 -18.17
C GLN A 138 8.39 -1.44 -17.96
N ILE A 139 8.76 -1.10 -16.75
CA ILE A 139 9.16 0.25 -16.38
C ILE A 139 10.39 0.19 -15.46
N ASN A 140 11.24 1.22 -15.51
CA ASN A 140 12.37 1.41 -14.60
C ASN A 140 12.46 2.87 -14.14
N TYR A 141 13.35 3.12 -13.18
CA TYR A 141 13.61 4.47 -12.67
C TYR A 141 14.16 5.44 -13.73
N PRO A 142 14.00 6.77 -13.62
CA PRO A 142 13.07 7.41 -12.66
C PRO A 142 11.62 7.33 -13.14
N MET A 143 10.73 6.83 -12.27
CA MET A 143 9.33 6.62 -12.61
C MET A 143 8.42 6.84 -11.39
N TYR A 144 7.14 7.12 -11.64
CA TYR A 144 6.06 7.08 -10.67
C TYR A 144 4.94 6.19 -11.18
N THR A 145 4.42 5.31 -10.32
CA THR A 145 3.20 4.56 -10.61
C THR A 145 2.33 4.53 -9.36
N GLU A 146 1.03 4.59 -9.57
CA GLU A 146 0.01 4.55 -8.52
C GLU A 146 -1.20 3.79 -8.99
N SER A 147 -1.89 3.16 -8.04
CA SER A 147 -3.10 2.39 -8.29
C SER A 147 -4.12 2.67 -7.19
N ARG A 148 -5.38 2.84 -7.56
CA ARG A 148 -6.48 3.00 -6.62
C ARG A 148 -7.14 1.66 -6.38
N ILE A 149 -7.01 1.15 -5.15
CA ILE A 149 -7.38 -0.23 -4.81
C ILE A 149 -8.31 -0.29 -3.60
N LYS A 150 -9.17 -1.30 -3.56
CA LYS A 150 -9.95 -1.72 -2.39
C LYS A 150 -9.68 -3.20 -2.14
N THR A 151 -9.23 -3.55 -0.94
CA THR A 151 -8.81 -4.92 -0.64
C THR A 151 -9.99 -5.85 -0.40
N ALA A 152 -9.81 -7.13 -0.71
CA ALA A 152 -10.67 -8.19 -0.18
C ALA A 152 -10.59 -8.22 1.35
N HIS A 153 -11.69 -8.48 2.03
CA HIS A 153 -11.75 -8.59 3.50
C HIS A 153 -11.66 -10.04 3.97
N ILE A 154 -10.55 -10.68 3.60
CA ILE A 154 -10.21 -12.07 3.95
C ILE A 154 -8.77 -12.13 4.42
N SER A 155 -8.38 -13.20 5.15
CA SER A 155 -6.98 -13.36 5.56
C SER A 155 -6.09 -13.77 4.39
N ALA A 156 -5.72 -12.79 3.59
CA ALA A 156 -4.85 -12.92 2.43
C ALA A 156 -4.12 -11.60 2.15
N TYR A 157 -2.94 -11.66 1.58
CA TYR A 157 -2.29 -10.48 1.05
C TYR A 157 -2.95 -10.05 -0.26
N ASN A 158 -3.42 -8.81 -0.25
CA ASN A 158 -3.83 -8.05 -1.43
C ASN A 158 -2.62 -7.24 -1.85
N THR A 159 -2.11 -7.47 -3.06
CA THR A 159 -0.81 -6.92 -3.46
C THR A 159 -0.89 -6.03 -4.68
N PHE A 160 -0.03 -5.01 -4.67
CA PHE A 160 0.37 -4.23 -5.83
C PHE A 160 1.87 -4.04 -5.76
N TRP A 161 2.59 -4.57 -6.74
CA TRP A 161 4.03 -4.70 -6.69
C TRP A 161 4.67 -4.67 -8.07
N LEU A 162 5.99 -4.51 -8.10
CA LEU A 162 6.80 -4.50 -9.29
C LEU A 162 7.84 -5.62 -9.21
N ASN A 163 7.98 -6.42 -10.28
CA ASN A 163 8.96 -7.50 -10.28
C ASN A 163 9.47 -7.85 -11.68
N ASN A 164 10.72 -8.30 -11.72
CA ASN A 164 11.30 -9.03 -12.84
C ASN A 164 12.45 -9.91 -12.38
N GLY A 165 12.49 -11.13 -12.92
CA GLY A 165 13.46 -12.17 -12.58
C GLY A 165 12.79 -13.40 -12.01
N ASP A 166 13.57 -14.25 -11.36
CA ASP A 166 13.12 -15.49 -10.74
C ASP A 166 13.48 -15.51 -9.24
N ILE A 167 13.26 -16.65 -8.58
CA ILE A 167 13.49 -16.77 -7.14
C ILE A 167 14.97 -16.58 -6.76
N ALA A 168 15.90 -16.91 -7.65
CA ALA A 168 17.33 -16.86 -7.40
C ALA A 168 17.99 -15.54 -7.82
N ASP A 169 17.34 -14.79 -8.75
CA ASP A 169 17.88 -13.53 -9.28
C ASP A 169 16.73 -12.62 -9.73
N ARG A 170 16.36 -11.66 -8.88
CA ARG A 170 15.28 -10.72 -9.18
C ARG A 170 15.46 -9.34 -8.54
N ASN A 171 14.78 -8.37 -9.13
CA ASN A 171 14.47 -7.08 -8.52
C ASN A 171 12.96 -7.00 -8.26
N GLU A 172 12.56 -6.56 -7.06
CA GLU A 172 11.19 -6.53 -6.60
C GLU A 172 10.94 -5.32 -5.70
N ILE A 173 9.83 -4.64 -5.92
CA ILE A 173 9.34 -3.52 -5.09
C ILE A 173 7.88 -3.82 -4.76
N ASP A 174 7.61 -4.17 -3.50
CA ASP A 174 6.25 -4.34 -3.01
C ASP A 174 5.72 -2.99 -2.56
N ILE A 175 4.79 -2.43 -3.33
CA ILE A 175 4.17 -1.14 -3.02
C ILE A 175 3.19 -1.34 -1.87
N ILE A 176 2.40 -2.40 -1.92
CA ILE A 176 1.53 -2.83 -0.83
C ILE A 176 1.41 -4.36 -0.79
N GLU A 177 1.45 -4.90 0.42
CA GLU A 177 1.03 -6.26 0.78
C GLU A 177 0.08 -6.16 1.99
N ASN A 178 -1.21 -5.95 1.75
CA ASN A 178 -2.19 -5.74 2.82
C ASN A 178 -3.04 -6.98 3.08
N ASN A 179 -3.16 -7.35 4.35
CA ASN A 179 -4.17 -8.29 4.86
C ASN A 179 -5.16 -7.51 5.73
N SER A 180 -6.33 -7.21 5.20
CA SER A 180 -7.34 -6.40 5.89
C SER A 180 -8.14 -7.16 6.95
N ASN A 181 -8.03 -8.50 6.99
CA ASN A 181 -8.77 -9.36 7.92
C ASN A 181 -7.92 -10.54 8.40
N PRO A 182 -6.84 -10.31 9.17
CA PRO A 182 -6.03 -11.41 9.72
C PRO A 182 -6.87 -12.44 10.47
N SER A 183 -6.61 -13.73 10.21
CA SER A 183 -7.29 -14.84 10.89
C SER A 183 -6.69 -15.20 12.25
N CYS A 184 -5.61 -14.50 12.66
CA CYS A 184 -4.99 -14.64 13.98
C CYS A 184 -4.79 -13.27 14.64
N ASP A 185 -4.69 -13.26 15.97
CA ASP A 185 -4.35 -12.05 16.75
C ASP A 185 -2.86 -11.65 16.62
N CYS A 186 -2.13 -12.30 15.71
CA CYS A 186 -0.69 -12.12 15.54
C CYS A 186 -0.30 -10.83 14.83
N GLN A 187 -1.24 -10.22 14.06
CA GLN A 187 -1.03 -9.00 13.28
C GLN A 187 -2.23 -8.03 13.43
N PRO A 188 -2.47 -7.48 14.62
CA PRO A 188 -3.68 -6.68 14.89
C PRO A 188 -3.74 -5.37 14.12
N ASP A 189 -2.60 -4.84 13.68
CA ASP A 189 -2.50 -3.56 12.96
C ASP A 189 -2.60 -3.68 11.43
N PHE A 190 -2.58 -4.89 10.88
CA PHE A 190 -2.61 -5.13 9.43
C PHE A 190 -3.79 -4.49 8.69
N PRO A 191 -5.00 -4.37 9.27
CA PRO A 191 -6.09 -3.65 8.60
C PRO A 191 -5.79 -2.20 8.21
N TRP A 192 -4.73 -1.60 8.75
CA TRP A 192 -4.29 -0.21 8.50
C TRP A 192 -2.89 -0.09 7.91
N GLN A 193 -2.13 -1.19 7.83
CA GLN A 193 -0.74 -1.15 7.38
C GLN A 193 -0.58 -1.36 5.88
N MET A 194 0.32 -0.59 5.28
CA MET A 194 0.69 -0.69 3.86
C MET A 194 1.64 -1.88 3.58
N ASN A 195 2.53 -2.23 4.51
CA ASN A 195 3.53 -3.30 4.37
C ASN A 195 4.36 -3.20 3.08
N SER A 196 5.03 -2.07 2.88
CA SER A 196 5.87 -1.83 1.71
C SER A 196 7.31 -2.29 1.95
N GLN A 197 7.97 -2.80 0.92
CA GLN A 197 9.35 -3.26 1.00
C GLN A 197 10.01 -3.38 -0.38
N TYR A 198 11.28 -3.77 -0.40
CA TYR A 198 11.93 -4.25 -1.61
C TYR A 198 12.65 -5.58 -1.36
N PHE A 199 12.81 -6.35 -2.44
CA PHE A 199 13.74 -7.46 -2.50
C PHE A 199 14.69 -7.30 -3.68
N HIS A 200 15.96 -7.52 -3.42
CA HIS A 200 16.99 -7.61 -4.45
C HIS A 200 17.76 -8.91 -4.22
N VAL A 201 17.51 -9.87 -5.08
CA VAL A 201 18.11 -11.20 -5.00
C VAL A 201 19.12 -11.37 -6.13
N VAL A 202 20.31 -11.81 -5.79
CA VAL A 202 21.39 -12.13 -6.74
C VAL A 202 22.03 -13.45 -6.26
N ASP A 203 22.03 -14.47 -7.09
CA ASP A 203 22.57 -15.80 -6.78
C ASP A 203 22.04 -16.37 -5.45
N ASN A 204 20.72 -16.23 -5.19
CA ASN A 204 20.02 -16.57 -3.94
C ASN A 204 20.43 -15.75 -2.71
N ASP A 205 21.30 -14.75 -2.83
CA ASP A 205 21.60 -13.81 -1.75
C ASP A 205 20.61 -12.65 -1.76
N THR A 206 19.71 -12.64 -0.79
CA THR A 206 18.60 -11.68 -0.67
C THR A 206 19.01 -10.47 0.16
N ARG A 207 18.80 -9.26 -0.40
CA ARG A 207 18.78 -7.99 0.31
C ARG A 207 17.35 -7.46 0.31
N ARG A 208 16.88 -7.01 1.46
CA ARG A 208 15.53 -6.42 1.61
C ARG A 208 15.50 -5.41 2.75
N ASN A 209 14.61 -4.46 2.65
CA ASN A 209 14.26 -3.55 3.74
C ASN A 209 12.79 -3.16 3.65
N LYS A 210 12.18 -2.82 4.79
CA LYS A 210 10.78 -2.43 4.90
C LYS A 210 10.63 -0.92 4.97
N GLY A 211 9.65 -0.41 4.24
CA GLY A 211 9.21 0.98 4.27
C GLY A 211 7.73 1.06 4.68
N ASN A 212 7.34 0.26 5.69
CA ASN A 212 5.96 0.17 6.14
C ASN A 212 5.40 1.52 6.58
N PHE A 213 4.09 1.72 6.35
CA PHE A 213 3.38 2.90 6.75
C PHE A 213 2.00 2.52 7.30
N ASP A 214 1.58 3.21 8.35
CA ASP A 214 0.28 3.01 8.99
C ASP A 214 -0.63 4.18 8.61
N ASN A 215 -1.76 3.91 7.95
CA ASN A 215 -2.65 4.96 7.46
C ASN A 215 -3.30 5.80 8.57
N ARG A 216 -3.25 5.33 9.83
CA ARG A 216 -3.66 6.11 11.01
C ARG A 216 -2.72 7.28 11.29
N THR A 217 -1.57 7.35 10.62
CA THR A 217 -0.57 8.43 10.73
C THR A 217 -0.62 9.45 9.59
N LEU A 218 -1.55 9.30 8.64
CA LEU A 218 -1.86 10.31 7.64
C LEU A 218 -2.23 11.65 8.30
N SER A 219 -2.17 12.74 7.56
CA SER A 219 -2.56 14.08 8.03
C SER A 219 -3.97 14.12 8.58
N ASP A 220 -4.25 14.99 9.54
CA ASP A 220 -5.58 15.05 10.22
C ASP A 220 -6.71 15.47 9.27
N ASP A 221 -6.39 16.16 8.19
CA ASP A 221 -7.33 16.59 7.16
C ASP A 221 -7.49 15.55 6.02
N ASN A 222 -6.73 14.47 6.03
CA ASN A 222 -6.91 13.38 5.06
C ASN A 222 -8.16 12.55 5.40
N PRO A 223 -9.17 12.50 4.52
CA PRO A 223 -10.43 11.80 4.79
C PRO A 223 -10.27 10.28 4.93
N LEU A 224 -9.17 9.71 4.46
CA LEU A 224 -8.88 8.27 4.53
C LEU A 224 -7.99 7.89 5.73
N LYS A 225 -7.62 8.86 6.58
CA LYS A 225 -6.88 8.60 7.82
C LYS A 225 -7.61 7.60 8.71
N GLY A 226 -6.98 6.46 8.97
CA GLY A 226 -7.52 5.41 9.84
C GLY A 226 -8.68 4.59 9.24
N VAL A 227 -9.04 4.81 8.00
CA VAL A 227 -10.00 3.98 7.25
C VAL A 227 -9.32 2.67 6.88
N LYS A 228 -9.98 1.52 7.11
CA LYS A 228 -9.40 0.23 6.76
C LYS A 228 -9.40 -0.01 5.26
N TRP A 229 -8.45 -0.78 4.78
CA TRP A 229 -8.22 -1.06 3.37
C TRP A 229 -9.39 -1.71 2.63
N ASN A 230 -10.28 -2.40 3.34
CA ASN A 230 -11.50 -3.01 2.79
C ASN A 230 -12.74 -2.10 2.87
N GLU A 231 -12.68 -1.00 3.61
CA GLU A 231 -13.85 -0.12 3.81
C GLU A 231 -14.01 0.86 2.65
N GLU A 232 -12.88 1.43 2.18
CA GLU A 232 -12.85 2.37 1.06
C GLU A 232 -11.72 2.07 0.07
N TYR A 233 -11.72 2.75 -1.08
CA TYR A 233 -10.60 2.72 -2.00
C TYR A 233 -9.49 3.61 -1.49
N HIS A 234 -8.29 3.07 -1.46
CA HIS A 234 -7.05 3.81 -1.17
C HIS A 234 -6.20 3.92 -2.41
N THR A 235 -5.48 5.02 -2.55
CA THR A 235 -4.52 5.22 -3.63
C THR A 235 -3.11 4.97 -3.11
N VAL A 236 -2.43 4.00 -3.69
CA VAL A 236 -1.08 3.60 -3.32
C VAL A 236 -0.12 3.80 -4.48
N GLY A 237 1.03 4.39 -4.21
CA GLY A 237 1.99 4.72 -5.25
C GLY A 237 3.44 4.54 -4.84
N VAL A 238 4.31 4.55 -5.84
CA VAL A 238 5.76 4.52 -5.67
C VAL A 238 6.45 5.48 -6.63
N TYR A 239 7.31 6.31 -6.09
CA TYR A 239 8.34 7.03 -6.84
C TYR A 239 9.66 6.27 -6.72
N TRP A 240 9.98 5.49 -7.74
CA TRP A 240 11.27 4.84 -7.89
C TRP A 240 12.23 5.84 -8.52
N LYS A 241 13.01 6.54 -7.67
CA LYS A 241 13.76 7.74 -8.01
C LYS A 241 15.02 7.47 -8.83
N ASP A 242 15.73 6.43 -8.44
CA ASP A 242 17.02 6.03 -9.03
C ASP A 242 17.31 4.56 -8.71
N ALA A 243 18.50 4.08 -8.99
CA ALA A 243 18.91 2.68 -8.79
C ALA A 243 18.73 2.17 -7.35
N LYS A 244 18.54 3.03 -6.35
CA LYS A 244 18.46 2.62 -4.94
C LYS A 244 17.31 3.24 -4.17
N ASN A 245 16.88 4.46 -4.54
CA ASN A 245 15.97 5.25 -3.71
C ASN A 245 14.52 5.08 -4.15
N ILE A 246 13.68 4.61 -3.22
CA ILE A 246 12.27 4.33 -3.41
C ILE A 246 11.47 5.07 -2.35
N GLN A 247 10.48 5.87 -2.76
CA GLN A 247 9.52 6.56 -1.90
C GLN A 247 8.13 6.04 -2.18
N PHE A 248 7.44 5.55 -1.16
CA PHE A 248 6.03 5.15 -1.25
C PHE A 248 5.10 6.33 -0.99
N TYR A 249 3.88 6.22 -1.50
CA TYR A 249 2.81 7.21 -1.32
C TYR A 249 1.51 6.49 -0.93
N LEU A 250 0.71 7.16 -0.11
CA LEU A 250 -0.61 6.69 0.31
C LEU A 250 -1.57 7.86 0.34
N ASP A 251 -2.68 7.75 -0.38
CA ASP A 251 -3.79 8.71 -0.37
C ASP A 251 -3.32 10.17 -0.51
N GLY A 252 -2.42 10.42 -1.48
CA GLY A 252 -1.88 11.76 -1.80
C GLY A 252 -0.69 12.18 -0.95
N GLU A 253 -0.29 11.43 0.07
CA GLU A 253 0.79 11.80 0.96
C GLU A 253 2.03 10.92 0.82
N PRO A 254 3.25 11.46 1.05
CA PRO A 254 4.43 10.63 1.20
C PRO A 254 4.26 9.65 2.37
N ALA A 255 4.44 8.38 2.09
CA ALA A 255 4.44 7.29 3.06
C ALA A 255 5.87 6.84 3.40
N GLY A 256 6.09 5.57 3.72
CA GLY A 256 7.40 5.02 3.98
C GLY A 256 8.37 5.12 2.79
N SER A 257 9.65 4.97 3.05
CA SER A 257 10.69 4.94 2.02
C SER A 257 11.74 3.88 2.32
N VAL A 258 12.44 3.41 1.28
CA VAL A 258 13.54 2.47 1.41
C VAL A 258 14.72 2.87 0.53
N VAL A 259 15.91 2.48 0.96
CA VAL A 259 17.13 2.58 0.16
C VAL A 259 17.66 1.17 -0.04
N SER A 260 17.77 0.74 -1.30
CA SER A 260 18.32 -0.57 -1.62
C SER A 260 19.83 -0.62 -1.35
N GLU A 261 20.30 -1.73 -0.79
CA GLU A 261 21.74 -1.96 -0.59
C GLU A 261 22.48 -2.13 -1.93
N ARG A 262 21.78 -2.65 -2.95
CA ARG A 262 22.32 -2.87 -4.31
C ARG A 262 21.58 -2.00 -5.32
N ASP A 263 22.23 -1.70 -6.44
CA ASP A 263 21.59 -1.00 -7.54
C ASP A 263 20.57 -1.91 -8.23
N PHE A 264 19.35 -1.45 -8.39
CA PHE A 264 18.37 -2.11 -9.27
C PHE A 264 18.86 -2.07 -10.70
N THR A 265 18.79 -3.20 -11.40
CA THR A 265 19.38 -3.39 -12.74
C THR A 265 18.38 -3.87 -13.79
N ARG A 266 17.13 -4.13 -13.39
CA ARG A 266 16.09 -4.68 -14.27
C ARG A 266 14.94 -3.70 -14.44
N ASP A 267 14.36 -3.67 -15.62
CA ASP A 267 13.03 -3.12 -15.84
C ASP A 267 12.01 -4.06 -15.20
N LEU A 268 10.97 -3.53 -14.55
CA LEU A 268 10.01 -4.29 -13.77
C LEU A 268 8.61 -4.29 -14.40
N ASN A 269 7.91 -5.41 -14.29
CA ASN A 269 6.49 -5.51 -14.60
C ASN A 269 5.65 -5.04 -13.41
N VAL A 270 4.51 -4.44 -13.70
CA VAL A 270 3.45 -4.12 -12.73
C VAL A 270 2.60 -5.36 -12.49
N ILE A 271 2.30 -5.66 -11.23
CA ILE A 271 1.59 -6.89 -10.84
C ILE A 271 0.59 -6.60 -9.73
N TRP A 272 -0.60 -7.23 -9.83
CA TRP A 272 -1.55 -7.40 -8.73
C TRP A 272 -1.83 -8.88 -8.55
N ASP A 273 -1.93 -9.32 -7.30
CA ASP A 273 -2.45 -10.65 -6.97
C ASP A 273 -3.01 -10.72 -5.56
N LEU A 274 -3.58 -11.88 -5.22
CA LEU A 274 -4.18 -12.19 -3.95
C LEU A 274 -3.71 -13.59 -3.54
N TRP A 275 -3.10 -13.73 -2.33
CA TRP A 275 -2.53 -14.99 -1.89
C TRP A 275 -2.51 -15.14 -0.37
N THR A 276 -2.40 -16.37 0.13
CA THR A 276 -2.43 -16.71 1.55
C THR A 276 -1.48 -17.83 1.88
N PHE A 277 -0.96 -17.83 3.12
CA PHE A 277 -0.22 -18.94 3.73
C PHE A 277 -0.57 -19.07 5.21
N ASP A 278 -0.33 -20.25 5.78
CA ASP A 278 -0.46 -20.51 7.22
C ASP A 278 0.81 -20.05 7.97
N VAL A 279 0.96 -18.72 8.09
CA VAL A 279 2.12 -18.09 8.75
C VAL A 279 1.73 -16.81 9.48
N ASP A 280 2.30 -16.61 10.67
CA ASP A 280 2.00 -15.45 11.53
C ASP A 280 2.35 -14.11 10.88
N TRP A 281 3.42 -14.04 10.09
CA TRP A 281 3.83 -12.79 9.46
C TRP A 281 2.89 -12.31 8.35
N LEU A 282 2.01 -13.17 7.83
CA LEU A 282 0.95 -12.82 6.88
C LEU A 282 -0.37 -12.46 7.60
N GLY A 283 -0.53 -12.86 8.86
CA GLY A 283 -1.79 -12.72 9.60
C GLY A 283 -2.63 -13.99 9.63
N GLY A 284 -2.02 -15.14 9.32
CA GLY A 284 -2.65 -16.46 9.29
C GLY A 284 -3.29 -16.82 7.96
N LEU A 285 -3.72 -18.07 7.87
CA LEU A 285 -4.32 -18.65 6.68
C LEU A 285 -5.73 -18.10 6.41
N ALA A 286 -6.11 -17.99 5.14
CA ALA A 286 -7.47 -17.64 4.75
C ALA A 286 -8.51 -18.63 5.34
N VAL A 287 -9.61 -18.08 5.81
CA VAL A 287 -10.73 -18.86 6.34
C VAL A 287 -11.62 -19.32 5.18
N LYS A 288 -11.83 -20.62 5.04
CA LYS A 288 -12.55 -21.19 3.90
C LYS A 288 -13.97 -20.67 3.72
N SER A 289 -14.69 -20.38 4.82
CA SER A 289 -16.03 -19.80 4.76
C SER A 289 -16.06 -18.42 4.13
N ASP A 290 -14.98 -17.61 4.32
CA ASP A 290 -14.90 -16.26 3.80
C ASP A 290 -14.78 -16.25 2.27
N LEU A 291 -14.20 -17.30 1.68
CA LEU A 291 -14.09 -17.46 0.23
C LEU A 291 -15.43 -17.72 -0.46
N MET A 292 -16.44 -18.14 0.29
CA MET A 292 -17.81 -18.35 -0.20
C MET A 292 -18.68 -17.09 -0.12
N ASP A 293 -18.20 -16.04 0.56
CA ASP A 293 -18.88 -14.75 0.65
C ASP A 293 -18.37 -13.80 -0.45
N GLU A 294 -19.18 -13.64 -1.49
CA GLU A 294 -18.85 -12.79 -2.64
C GLU A 294 -18.77 -11.29 -2.31
N THR A 295 -19.22 -10.87 -1.12
CA THR A 295 -19.16 -9.46 -0.69
C THR A 295 -17.80 -9.07 -0.13
N ILE A 296 -16.97 -10.05 0.28
CA ILE A 296 -15.68 -9.81 0.94
C ILE A 296 -14.46 -10.43 0.24
N ASN A 297 -14.66 -11.40 -0.66
CA ASN A 297 -13.59 -12.23 -1.22
C ASN A 297 -12.90 -11.64 -2.46
N THR A 298 -13.14 -10.37 -2.77
CA THR A 298 -12.70 -9.75 -4.03
C THR A 298 -11.89 -8.48 -3.77
N MET A 299 -10.65 -8.45 -4.25
CA MET A 299 -9.84 -7.24 -4.41
C MET A 299 -10.30 -6.50 -5.67
N LYS A 300 -10.40 -5.17 -5.60
CA LYS A 300 -10.77 -4.29 -6.71
C LYS A 300 -9.69 -3.25 -6.96
N VAL A 301 -9.43 -2.99 -8.23
CA VAL A 301 -8.55 -1.92 -8.72
C VAL A 301 -9.37 -1.02 -9.62
N ASP A 302 -9.58 0.22 -9.22
CA ASP A 302 -10.34 1.23 -9.96
C ASP A 302 -9.56 1.70 -11.19
N TRP A 303 -8.28 2.05 -10.97
CA TRP A 303 -7.38 2.48 -12.04
C TRP A 303 -5.90 2.28 -11.67
N ILE A 304 -5.05 2.43 -12.69
CA ILE A 304 -3.60 2.60 -12.55
C ILE A 304 -3.11 3.71 -13.46
N HIS A 305 -2.25 4.58 -12.94
CA HIS A 305 -1.53 5.59 -13.70
C HIS A 305 -0.02 5.45 -13.50
N SER A 306 0.71 5.46 -14.60
CA SER A 306 2.17 5.32 -14.58
C SER A 306 2.84 6.41 -15.40
N TYR A 307 3.98 6.91 -14.92
CA TYR A 307 4.69 8.04 -15.50
C TYR A 307 6.19 7.80 -15.51
N LYS A 308 6.85 8.29 -16.55
CA LYS A 308 8.30 8.42 -16.63
C LYS A 308 8.70 9.87 -16.42
N LEU A 309 9.79 10.09 -15.72
CA LEU A 309 10.40 11.42 -15.55
C LEU A 309 11.41 11.63 -16.66
N ILE A 310 11.24 12.72 -17.43
CA ILE A 310 12.13 13.09 -18.54
C ILE A 310 12.54 14.55 -18.44
N GLU A 311 13.59 14.96 -19.13
CA GLU A 311 13.95 16.38 -19.30
C GLU A 311 12.88 17.15 -20.08
N LYS A 312 12.74 18.44 -19.78
CA LYS A 312 11.79 19.36 -20.45
C LYS A 312 12.23 19.69 -21.87
#